data_289a113f3bfc25138746d15abc286e11
#
_entry.id   289a113f3bfc25138746d15abc286e11
#
_cell.length_a   1.000
_cell.length_b   1.000
_cell.length_c   1.000
_cell.angle_alpha   90.00
_cell.angle_beta   90.00
_cell.angle_gamma   90.00
#
_symmetry.space_group_name_H-M   'P 1'
#
loop_
_entity.id
_entity.type
_entity.pdbx_description
1 polymer ?
#
loop_
_entity_poly.entity_id
_entity_poly.type
_entity_poly.pdbx_seq_one_letter_code
_entity_poly.pdbx_strand_id
1 'polypeptide(L)'
;MPDSIIDTGEKRINEAVCIDTKRIYDSCVSKDCLEDLRVTFYAPAQMLVDNAVTVKCRDCTIEAVSIDVDEVPFDNGFYSVDVTYYFKLTFDCYSAPCTVPMVATGYTSFNKKCILYGSSGNVKVFVSNVSAEALDCPEAPQNTNPS
;
A
#
# COMPACT_ATOMS: atom_id res chain seq x y z
N MET A 1 57.36 -11.94 19.66
CA MET A 1 56.14 -11.63 20.29
C MET A 1 55.35 -10.66 19.46
N PRO A 2 54.23 -11.02 19.01
CA PRO A 2 53.47 -10.21 18.11
C PRO A 2 52.55 -9.23 18.85
N ASP A 3 53.15 -8.30 19.48
CA ASP A 3 52.39 -7.31 20.25
C ASP A 3 51.74 -6.25 19.38
N SER A 4 52.09 -6.27 18.15
CA SER A 4 51.47 -5.39 17.13
C SER A 4 50.02 -5.69 16.84
N ILE A 5 49.53 -6.81 17.31
CA ILE A 5 48.13 -7.22 17.10
C ILE A 5 47.16 -6.39 17.91
N ILE A 6 47.65 -5.77 18.95
CA ILE A 6 46.83 -5.04 19.90
C ILE A 6 46.31 -3.73 19.30
N ASP A 7 47.02 -3.23 18.31
CA ASP A 7 46.66 -1.95 17.71
C ASP A 7 45.48 -2.02 16.77
N THR A 8 45.06 -3.20 16.37
CA THR A 8 43.90 -3.35 15.51
C THR A 8 42.57 -3.09 16.19
N GLY A 9 42.55 -3.18 17.51
CA GLY A 9 41.34 -2.88 18.27
C GLY A 9 41.01 -1.40 18.40
N GLU A 10 42.02 -0.55 18.15
CA GLU A 10 41.85 0.88 18.32
C GLU A 10 41.65 1.66 17.02
N LYS A 11 41.47 0.98 15.93
CA LYS A 11 41.10 1.66 14.72
C LYS A 11 39.69 2.19 14.90
N ARG A 12 39.60 3.32 15.57
CA ARG A 12 38.35 4.03 15.75
C ARG A 12 37.85 4.42 14.38
N ILE A 13 36.67 3.97 14.05
CA ILE A 13 35.98 4.47 12.89
C ILE A 13 35.58 5.89 13.21
N ASN A 14 36.35 6.84 12.73
CA ASN A 14 36.05 8.26 12.94
C ASN A 14 34.97 8.77 12.02
N GLU A 15 34.53 7.97 11.08
CA GLU A 15 33.43 8.28 10.18
C GLU A 15 32.27 7.32 10.43
N ALA A 16 31.23 7.81 11.06
CA ALA A 16 29.96 7.11 11.13
C ALA A 16 29.13 7.49 9.90
N VAL A 17 28.86 6.52 9.05
CA VAL A 17 27.87 6.69 7.98
C VAL A 17 26.49 6.42 8.58
N CYS A 18 25.68 7.47 8.70
CA CYS A 18 24.29 7.31 9.08
C CYS A 18 23.52 6.78 7.89
N ILE A 19 22.95 5.59 8.03
CA ILE A 19 22.03 5.03 7.05
C ILE A 19 20.63 5.19 7.64
N ASP A 20 19.80 5.98 6.98
CA ASP A 20 18.38 6.07 7.31
C ASP A 20 17.62 5.04 6.48
N THR A 21 17.12 4.01 7.13
CA THR A 21 16.37 2.94 6.49
C THR A 21 15.07 2.67 7.24
N LYS A 22 14.03 2.37 6.48
CA LYS A 22 12.76 1.93 7.06
C LYS A 22 12.85 0.44 7.39
N ARG A 23 12.49 0.09 8.61
CA ARG A 23 12.41 -1.30 9.02
C ARG A 23 11.03 -1.86 8.75
N ILE A 24 10.95 -2.99 8.07
CA ILE A 24 9.73 -3.78 7.91
C ILE A 24 9.63 -4.73 9.09
N TYR A 25 8.57 -4.61 9.89
CA TYR A 25 8.33 -5.46 11.05
C TYR A 25 7.52 -6.69 10.73
N ASP A 26 6.59 -6.58 9.77
CA ASP A 26 5.68 -7.65 9.41
C ASP A 26 5.16 -7.47 7.99
N SER A 27 4.54 -8.52 7.45
CA SER A 27 3.94 -8.50 6.13
C SER A 27 2.73 -9.43 6.06
N CYS A 28 1.83 -9.15 5.15
CA CYS A 28 0.70 -10.01 4.85
C CYS A 28 0.67 -10.37 3.36
N VAL A 29 -0.13 -11.38 3.03
CA VAL A 29 -0.31 -11.81 1.64
C VAL A 29 -0.93 -10.68 0.81
N SER A 30 -0.30 -10.36 -0.31
CA SER A 30 -0.77 -9.32 -1.24
C SER A 30 -1.62 -9.87 -2.39
N LYS A 31 -1.63 -11.18 -2.59
CA LYS A 31 -2.38 -11.83 -3.67
C LYS A 31 -3.70 -12.36 -3.13
N ASP A 32 -4.78 -11.78 -3.64
CA ASP A 32 -6.15 -12.19 -3.34
C ASP A 32 -6.89 -12.52 -4.63
N CYS A 33 -7.71 -13.55 -4.58
CA CYS A 33 -8.64 -13.89 -5.64
C CYS A 33 -9.99 -13.26 -5.29
N LEU A 34 -10.46 -12.35 -6.13
CA LEU A 34 -11.70 -11.62 -5.91
C LEU A 34 -12.79 -12.21 -6.80
N GLU A 35 -13.83 -12.70 -6.16
CA GLU A 35 -15.00 -13.25 -6.83
C GLU A 35 -16.22 -12.40 -6.48
N ASP A 36 -17.20 -12.35 -7.37
CA ASP A 36 -18.51 -11.71 -7.16
C ASP A 36 -18.44 -10.21 -6.77
N LEU A 37 -17.43 -9.50 -7.24
CA LEU A 37 -17.36 -8.06 -7.03
C LEU A 37 -18.47 -7.35 -7.80
N ARG A 38 -19.27 -6.57 -7.07
CA ARG A 38 -20.30 -5.74 -7.68
C ARG A 38 -19.68 -4.50 -8.33
N VAL A 39 -19.86 -4.36 -9.63
CA VAL A 39 -19.40 -3.20 -10.39
C VAL A 39 -20.55 -2.20 -10.52
N THR A 40 -20.25 -0.95 -10.21
CA THR A 40 -21.20 0.17 -10.34
C THR A 40 -20.91 0.93 -11.62
N PHE A 41 -21.93 1.18 -12.41
CA PHE A 41 -21.89 1.99 -13.62
C PHE A 41 -22.72 3.26 -13.44
N TYR A 42 -22.23 4.38 -13.95
CA TYR A 42 -23.03 5.60 -14.04
C TYR A 42 -23.99 5.54 -15.24
N ALA A 43 -25.00 6.38 -15.24
CA ALA A 43 -26.16 6.26 -16.13
C ALA A 43 -25.89 5.93 -17.61
N PRO A 44 -25.00 6.61 -18.36
CA PRO A 44 -24.78 6.24 -19.76
C PRO A 44 -24.11 4.88 -19.93
N ALA A 45 -23.17 4.53 -19.05
CA ALA A 45 -22.49 3.24 -19.08
C ALA A 45 -23.40 2.09 -18.66
N GLN A 46 -24.28 2.32 -17.70
CA GLN A 46 -25.29 1.32 -17.26
C GLN A 46 -26.21 0.93 -18.41
N MET A 47 -26.67 1.89 -19.20
CA MET A 47 -27.52 1.60 -20.36
C MET A 47 -26.80 0.77 -21.41
N LEU A 48 -25.51 1.00 -21.63
CA LEU A 48 -24.71 0.20 -22.56
C LEU A 48 -24.59 -1.25 -22.09
N VAL A 49 -24.37 -1.46 -20.80
CA VAL A 49 -24.26 -2.79 -20.21
C VAL A 49 -25.60 -3.51 -20.25
N ASP A 50 -26.69 -2.83 -19.92
CA ASP A 50 -28.03 -3.42 -19.88
C ASP A 50 -28.53 -3.86 -21.26
N ASN A 51 -28.14 -3.13 -22.31
CA ASN A 51 -28.51 -3.43 -23.69
C ASN A 51 -27.50 -4.32 -24.43
N ALA A 52 -26.38 -4.67 -23.80
CA ALA A 52 -25.37 -5.52 -24.40
C ALA A 52 -25.79 -6.99 -24.41
N VAL A 53 -25.51 -7.67 -25.51
CA VAL A 53 -25.62 -9.12 -25.61
C VAL A 53 -24.43 -9.80 -24.96
N THR A 54 -23.25 -9.19 -25.06
CA THR A 54 -22.02 -9.68 -24.45
C THR A 54 -21.21 -8.53 -23.88
N VAL A 55 -20.69 -8.71 -22.69
CA VAL A 55 -19.81 -7.76 -22.02
C VAL A 55 -18.50 -8.45 -21.69
N LYS A 56 -17.39 -7.85 -22.08
CA LYS A 56 -16.04 -8.35 -21.79
C LYS A 56 -15.23 -7.31 -21.04
N CYS A 57 -14.57 -7.71 -19.97
CA CYS A 57 -13.62 -6.84 -19.29
C CYS A 57 -12.38 -6.69 -20.16
N ARG A 58 -12.03 -5.45 -20.49
CA ARG A 58 -10.84 -5.10 -21.28
C ARG A 58 -9.65 -4.80 -20.37
N ASP A 59 -9.89 -4.01 -19.33
CA ASP A 59 -8.84 -3.49 -18.46
C ASP A 59 -9.35 -3.27 -17.05
N CYS A 60 -8.42 -3.38 -16.10
CA CYS A 60 -8.67 -3.13 -14.68
C CYS A 60 -7.48 -2.39 -14.10
N THR A 61 -7.72 -1.20 -13.57
CA THR A 61 -6.70 -0.37 -12.93
C THR A 61 -7.08 -0.03 -11.50
N ILE A 62 -6.08 0.08 -10.63
CA ILE A 62 -6.28 0.62 -9.27
C ILE A 62 -6.24 2.14 -9.39
N GLU A 63 -7.34 2.79 -9.05
CA GLU A 63 -7.46 4.24 -9.12
C GLU A 63 -7.04 4.91 -7.81
N ALA A 64 -7.37 4.29 -6.69
CA ALA A 64 -7.02 4.79 -5.37
C ALA A 64 -6.89 3.66 -4.35
N VAL A 65 -6.16 3.92 -3.28
CA VAL A 65 -6.04 3.04 -2.11
C VAL A 65 -6.23 3.88 -0.86
N SER A 66 -7.10 3.44 0.04
CA SER A 66 -7.27 4.00 1.37
C SER A 66 -6.73 3.02 2.39
N ILE A 67 -5.99 3.51 3.37
CA ILE A 67 -5.40 2.70 4.43
C ILE A 67 -5.74 3.34 5.77
N ASP A 68 -6.39 2.57 6.63
CA ASP A 68 -6.66 2.91 8.01
C ASP A 68 -5.89 1.96 8.94
N VAL A 69 -5.29 2.51 9.97
CA VAL A 69 -4.47 1.74 10.93
C VAL A 69 -4.89 2.06 12.34
N ASP A 70 -5.33 1.06 13.06
CA ASP A 70 -5.74 1.15 14.45
C ASP A 70 -4.92 0.21 15.34
N GLU A 71 -4.60 0.64 16.55
CA GLU A 71 -4.00 -0.25 17.54
C GLU A 71 -5.00 -1.32 17.98
N VAL A 72 -4.53 -2.56 18.08
CA VAL A 72 -5.35 -3.65 18.63
C VAL A 72 -5.45 -3.48 20.14
N PRO A 73 -6.65 -3.32 20.71
CA PRO A 73 -6.81 -3.18 22.15
C PRO A 73 -6.22 -4.40 22.90
N PHE A 74 -5.46 -4.12 23.95
CA PHE A 74 -4.82 -5.12 24.84
C PHE A 74 -3.65 -5.93 24.24
N ASP A 75 -3.37 -5.79 22.94
CA ASP A 75 -2.24 -6.44 22.27
C ASP A 75 -1.22 -5.38 21.83
N ASN A 76 -0.34 -5.02 22.75
CA ASN A 76 0.68 -4.02 22.46
C ASN A 76 1.60 -4.45 21.32
N GLY A 77 1.76 -3.57 20.36
CA GLY A 77 2.60 -3.79 19.17
C GLY A 77 1.88 -4.44 18.00
N PHE A 78 0.58 -4.75 18.13
CA PHE A 78 -0.25 -5.21 17.02
C PHE A 78 -1.18 -4.12 16.53
N TYR A 79 -1.33 -4.06 15.21
CA TYR A 79 -2.15 -3.06 14.53
C TYR A 79 -3.11 -3.74 13.57
N SER A 80 -4.35 -3.30 13.60
CA SER A 80 -5.34 -3.64 12.58
C SER A 80 -5.16 -2.70 11.41
N VAL A 81 -4.83 -3.25 10.26
CA VAL A 81 -4.66 -2.49 9.01
C VAL A 81 -5.84 -2.81 8.09
N ASP A 82 -6.58 -1.79 7.75
CA ASP A 82 -7.74 -1.87 6.87
C ASP A 82 -7.40 -1.17 5.55
N VAL A 83 -7.34 -1.92 4.47
CA VAL A 83 -6.95 -1.41 3.15
C VAL A 83 -8.12 -1.55 2.21
N THR A 84 -8.56 -0.42 1.66
CA THR A 84 -9.61 -0.39 0.63
C THR A 84 -8.98 -0.01 -0.72
N TYR A 85 -9.13 -0.90 -1.68
CA TYR A 85 -8.71 -0.67 -3.06
C TYR A 85 -9.91 -0.24 -3.89
N TYR A 86 -9.76 0.81 -4.66
CA TYR A 86 -10.75 1.31 -5.61
C TYR A 86 -10.29 1.01 -7.03
N PHE A 87 -11.10 0.24 -7.76
CA PHE A 87 -10.79 -0.19 -9.11
C PHE A 87 -11.64 0.54 -10.12
N LYS A 88 -11.02 0.91 -11.21
CA LYS A 88 -11.67 1.33 -12.44
C LYS A 88 -11.56 0.22 -13.46
N LEU A 89 -12.70 -0.18 -14.00
CA LEU A 89 -12.81 -1.26 -14.97
C LEU A 89 -13.32 -0.72 -16.29
N THR A 90 -12.74 -1.18 -17.37
CA THR A 90 -13.17 -0.84 -18.73
C THR A 90 -13.73 -2.09 -19.38
N PHE A 91 -14.94 -1.98 -19.90
CA PHE A 91 -15.65 -3.07 -20.54
C PHE A 91 -15.97 -2.78 -21.98
N ASP A 92 -15.88 -3.82 -22.80
CA ASP A 92 -16.39 -3.83 -24.19
C ASP A 92 -17.79 -4.41 -24.18
N CYS A 93 -18.76 -3.59 -24.57
CA CYS A 93 -20.16 -3.95 -24.67
C CYS A 93 -20.53 -4.18 -26.13
N TYR A 94 -20.92 -5.41 -26.46
CA TYR A 94 -21.34 -5.80 -27.80
C TYR A 94 -22.86 -5.86 -27.87
N SER A 95 -23.46 -5.08 -28.75
CA SER A 95 -24.92 -5.09 -28.95
C SER A 95 -25.40 -6.21 -29.86
N ALA A 96 -24.54 -6.75 -30.71
CA ALA A 96 -24.79 -7.89 -31.57
C ALA A 96 -23.48 -8.62 -31.88
N PRO A 97 -23.54 -9.89 -32.37
CA PRO A 97 -22.35 -10.61 -32.85
C PRO A 97 -21.65 -9.84 -33.99
N CYS A 98 -20.33 -9.83 -33.97
CA CYS A 98 -19.49 -9.19 -34.99
C CYS A 98 -19.66 -7.66 -35.13
N THR A 99 -20.15 -6.98 -34.13
CA THR A 99 -20.24 -5.52 -34.11
C THR A 99 -19.05 -4.91 -33.39
N VAL A 100 -18.78 -3.64 -33.67
CA VAL A 100 -17.79 -2.85 -32.91
C VAL A 100 -18.33 -2.62 -31.50
N PRO A 101 -17.56 -2.95 -30.45
CA PRO A 101 -18.02 -2.74 -29.10
C PRO A 101 -18.05 -1.28 -28.70
N MET A 102 -18.99 -0.94 -27.84
CA MET A 102 -19.00 0.33 -27.15
C MET A 102 -18.31 0.18 -25.79
N VAL A 103 -17.54 1.18 -25.39
CA VAL A 103 -16.79 1.13 -24.16
C VAL A 103 -17.61 1.66 -22.99
N ALA A 104 -17.73 0.87 -21.94
CA ALA A 104 -18.35 1.25 -20.68
C ALA A 104 -17.29 1.24 -19.57
N THR A 105 -17.34 2.25 -18.69
CA THR A 105 -16.48 2.32 -17.51
C THR A 105 -17.30 2.06 -16.26
N GLY A 106 -16.81 1.13 -15.44
CA GLY A 106 -17.39 0.79 -14.16
C GLY A 106 -16.37 0.92 -13.02
N TYR A 107 -16.89 0.96 -11.81
CA TYR A 107 -16.11 1.11 -10.59
C TYR A 107 -16.51 0.05 -9.58
N THR A 108 -15.51 -0.46 -8.88
CA THR A 108 -15.69 -1.39 -7.77
C THR A 108 -14.67 -1.14 -6.69
N SER A 109 -14.90 -1.68 -5.52
CA SER A 109 -13.95 -1.60 -4.42
C SER A 109 -13.81 -2.95 -3.73
N PHE A 110 -12.65 -3.17 -3.17
CA PHE A 110 -12.35 -4.33 -2.35
C PHE A 110 -11.66 -3.89 -1.08
N ASN A 111 -12.14 -4.39 0.04
CA ASN A 111 -11.56 -4.14 1.34
C ASN A 111 -10.81 -5.38 1.84
N LYS A 112 -9.62 -5.17 2.36
CA LYS A 112 -8.81 -6.19 3.01
C LYS A 112 -8.40 -5.72 4.39
N LYS A 113 -8.66 -6.55 5.37
CA LYS A 113 -8.25 -6.31 6.74
C LYS A 113 -7.21 -7.34 7.18
N CYS A 114 -6.14 -6.87 7.78
CA CYS A 114 -5.11 -7.72 8.35
C CYS A 114 -4.61 -7.16 9.68
N ILE A 115 -4.02 -8.02 10.49
CA ILE A 115 -3.38 -7.63 11.75
C ILE A 115 -1.87 -7.81 11.54
N LEU A 116 -1.12 -6.75 11.77
CA LEU A 116 0.33 -6.73 11.60
C LEU A 116 1.01 -6.34 12.91
N TYR A 117 2.16 -6.92 13.14
CA TYR A 117 3.02 -6.54 14.24
C TYR A 117 3.86 -5.31 13.87
N GLY A 118 3.87 -4.33 14.74
CA GLY A 118 4.67 -3.12 14.60
C GLY A 118 5.45 -2.82 15.86
N SER A 119 6.10 -1.69 15.90
CA SER A 119 6.79 -1.23 17.11
C SER A 119 5.78 -0.72 18.13
N SER A 120 6.01 -1.01 19.41
CA SER A 120 5.22 -0.46 20.52
C SER A 120 5.47 1.03 20.81
N GLY A 121 6.09 1.74 19.87
CA GLY A 121 6.33 3.17 19.92
C GLY A 121 5.45 3.95 18.96
N ASN A 122 5.66 5.26 18.87
CA ASN A 122 4.92 6.14 17.98
C ASN A 122 4.92 5.62 16.54
N VAL A 123 3.76 5.20 16.08
CA VAL A 123 3.60 4.76 14.70
C VAL A 123 3.45 5.99 13.81
N LYS A 124 4.35 6.09 12.85
CA LYS A 124 4.17 7.06 11.76
C LYS A 124 3.46 6.34 10.62
N VAL A 125 2.26 6.80 10.32
CA VAL A 125 1.52 6.31 9.16
C VAL A 125 2.10 6.96 7.91
N PHE A 126 2.63 6.16 7.00
CA PHE A 126 3.11 6.63 5.72
C PHE A 126 2.03 6.38 4.66
N VAL A 127 1.60 7.44 4.02
CA VAL A 127 0.65 7.36 2.90
C VAL A 127 1.43 7.20 1.60
N SER A 128 1.08 6.23 0.79
CA SER A 128 1.79 5.89 -0.44
C SER A 128 1.73 6.94 -1.56
N ASN A 129 0.95 7.98 -1.39
CA ASN A 129 0.75 9.03 -2.41
C ASN A 129 1.55 10.30 -2.17
N VAL A 130 2.47 10.31 -1.24
CA VAL A 130 3.36 11.45 -1.05
C VAL A 130 4.48 11.32 -2.07
N SER A 131 4.51 12.22 -3.06
CA SER A 131 5.64 12.39 -3.94
C SER A 131 6.92 12.53 -3.11
N ALA A 132 8.01 11.95 -3.59
CA ALA A 132 9.28 11.83 -2.86
C ALA A 132 9.89 13.15 -2.37
N GLU A 133 9.35 14.28 -2.80
CA GLU A 133 9.81 15.61 -2.40
C GLU A 133 9.34 16.08 -1.01
N ALA A 134 8.39 15.37 -0.38
CA ALA A 134 7.84 15.76 0.92
C ALA A 134 8.36 14.92 2.09
N LEU A 135 9.38 14.11 1.87
CA LEU A 135 10.06 13.37 2.94
C LEU A 135 11.09 14.28 3.61
N ASP A 136 10.60 15.30 4.30
CA ASP A 136 11.40 15.95 5.32
C ASP A 136 11.51 14.99 6.49
N CYS A 137 12.68 14.39 6.64
CA CYS A 137 12.95 13.50 7.77
C CYS A 137 12.88 14.35 9.05
N PRO A 138 11.95 14.08 9.97
CA PRO A 138 12.03 14.70 11.28
C PRO A 138 13.35 14.28 11.92
N GLU A 139 14.14 15.27 12.30
CA GLU A 139 15.38 15.03 13.03
C GLU A 139 15.10 14.10 14.21
N ALA A 140 15.94 13.10 14.35
CA ALA A 140 15.90 12.23 15.53
C ALA A 140 15.97 13.13 16.78
N PRO A 141 15.18 12.84 17.83
CA PRO A 141 15.26 13.60 19.06
C PRO A 141 16.69 13.55 19.55
N GLN A 142 17.32 14.71 19.57
CA GLN A 142 18.63 14.82 20.16
C GLN A 142 18.50 14.45 21.63
N ASN A 143 19.16 13.39 21.98
CA ASN A 143 19.24 12.95 23.37
C ASN A 143 20.11 13.99 24.11
N THR A 144 19.49 15.07 24.54
CA THR A 144 20.11 15.98 25.48
C THR A 144 20.16 15.29 26.82
N ASN A 145 21.25 14.59 27.06
CA ASN A 145 21.57 14.08 28.36
C ASN A 145 21.88 15.27 29.27
N PRO A 146 21.09 15.59 30.28
CA PRO A 146 21.47 16.61 31.25
C PRO A 146 22.61 16.04 32.11
N SER A 147 23.72 16.69 32.06
CA SER A 147 24.83 16.46 32.99
C SER A 147 24.45 16.87 34.41
#